data_50b163702651b9f1e451376540bb6311
#
_entry.id   50b163702651b9f1e451376540bb6311
#
_cell.length_a   1.000
_cell.length_b   1.000
_cell.length_c   1.000
_cell.angle_alpha   90.00
_cell.angle_beta   90.00
_cell.angle_gamma   90.00
#
_symmetry.space_group_name_H-M   'P 1'
#
loop_
_entity.id
_entity.type
_entity.pdbx_description
1 polymer ?
#
loop_
_entity_poly.entity_id
_entity_poly.type
_entity_poly.pdbx_seq_one_letter_code
_entity_poly.pdbx_strand_id
1 'polypeptide(L)'
;MPLKHIFGFCDDYEKVVYGFKHQLTLVRKGDNDAIFRTGGDAGKVIMTKLSWYVPHVLPALEQKLALHKTIESKASLPVGFRMIQCDSIPVPQRRNFTWQLSVKSAPEKLRWIIIGFQTEKAGNQLHNPSIFDHCNLTNMFVMLNSKRYPEIDYDDTNFTQQKFSRVYGDAIPNKILPY
;
A
#
# COMPACT_ATOMS: atom_id res chain seq x y z
N MET A 1 -14.15 -8.92 5.51
CA MET A 1 -13.54 -7.89 4.64
C MET A 1 -12.99 -8.56 3.38
N PRO A 2 -13.30 -8.07 2.17
CA PRO A 2 -12.75 -8.61 0.93
C PRO A 2 -11.24 -8.38 0.82
N LEU A 3 -10.47 -9.42 0.45
CA LEU A 3 -9.01 -9.32 0.33
C LEU A 3 -8.56 -8.37 -0.79
N LYS A 4 -9.39 -8.13 -1.80
CA LYS A 4 -9.11 -7.16 -2.87
C LYS A 4 -8.85 -5.74 -2.38
N HIS A 5 -9.35 -5.37 -1.19
CA HIS A 5 -9.09 -4.05 -0.60
C HIS A 5 -7.72 -3.94 0.07
N ILE A 6 -7.02 -5.07 0.25
CA ILE A 6 -5.72 -5.12 0.92
C ILE A 6 -4.61 -5.54 -0.05
N PHE A 7 -4.90 -6.56 -0.87
CA PHE A 7 -3.90 -7.16 -1.75
C PHE A 7 -4.23 -6.89 -3.21
N GLY A 8 -3.34 -6.19 -3.90
CA GLY A 8 -3.49 -5.92 -5.33
C GLY A 8 -3.58 -7.19 -6.17
N PHE A 9 -2.94 -8.28 -5.76
CA PHE A 9 -3.13 -9.58 -6.42
C PHE A 9 -4.61 -10.01 -6.43
N CYS A 10 -5.33 -9.83 -5.33
CA CYS A 10 -6.74 -10.21 -5.25
C CYS A 10 -7.68 -9.25 -5.98
N ASP A 11 -7.20 -8.06 -6.33
CA ASP A 11 -7.95 -7.05 -7.08
C ASP A 11 -7.69 -7.16 -8.59
N ASP A 12 -6.43 -7.35 -8.97
CA ASP A 12 -6.01 -7.31 -10.37
C ASP A 12 -6.07 -8.67 -11.08
N TYR A 13 -5.98 -9.78 -10.32
CA TYR A 13 -5.90 -11.11 -10.91
C TYR A 13 -7.25 -11.83 -10.83
N GLU A 14 -7.99 -11.80 -11.93
CA GLU A 14 -9.33 -12.38 -12.05
C GLU A 14 -9.35 -13.81 -12.62
N LYS A 15 -8.18 -14.41 -12.79
CA LYS A 15 -8.06 -15.76 -13.35
C LYS A 15 -7.98 -16.81 -12.26
N VAL A 16 -8.34 -18.05 -12.61
CA VAL A 16 -8.20 -19.18 -11.70
C VAL A 16 -6.72 -19.51 -11.48
N VAL A 17 -6.32 -19.62 -10.23
CA VAL A 17 -4.98 -20.09 -9.85
C VAL A 17 -5.03 -21.59 -9.65
N TYR A 18 -4.24 -22.32 -10.40
CA TYR A 18 -4.19 -23.78 -10.37
C TYR A 18 -2.80 -24.29 -10.00
N GLY A 19 -2.75 -25.32 -9.17
CA GLY A 19 -1.49 -26.03 -8.85
C GLY A 19 -0.57 -25.33 -7.85
N PHE A 20 -0.97 -24.19 -7.28
CA PHE A 20 -0.17 -23.48 -6.29
C PHE A 20 -0.78 -23.57 -4.88
N LYS A 21 0.10 -23.64 -3.90
CA LYS A 21 -0.31 -23.54 -2.49
C LYS A 21 -0.60 -22.08 -2.16
N HIS A 22 -1.81 -21.81 -1.72
CA HIS A 22 -2.18 -20.48 -1.22
C HIS A 22 -1.84 -20.38 0.26
N GLN A 23 -1.20 -19.29 0.64
CA GLN A 23 -0.89 -18.98 2.04
C GLN A 23 -1.20 -17.52 2.31
N LEU A 24 -2.01 -17.28 3.32
CA LEU A 24 -2.28 -15.94 3.83
C LEU A 24 -1.56 -15.78 5.17
N THR A 25 -0.64 -14.85 5.23
CA THR A 25 0.06 -14.49 6.47
C THR A 25 -0.38 -13.12 6.93
N LEU A 26 -0.93 -13.03 8.13
CA LEU A 26 -1.36 -11.78 8.74
C LEU A 26 -0.53 -11.55 10.00
N VAL A 27 0.20 -10.44 10.02
CA VAL A 27 0.98 -10.02 11.18
C VAL A 27 0.23 -8.89 11.87
N ARG A 28 -0.22 -9.12 13.09
CA ARG A 28 -0.94 -8.13 13.88
C ARG A 28 0.04 -7.23 14.63
N LYS A 29 -0.22 -5.92 14.60
CA LYS A 29 0.46 -4.98 15.51
C LYS A 29 -0.02 -5.13 16.93
N GLY A 30 0.73 -4.58 17.89
CA GLY A 30 0.33 -4.49 19.30
C GLY A 30 -0.93 -3.67 19.49
N ASP A 31 -1.60 -3.83 20.63
CA ASP A 31 -2.86 -3.12 20.92
C ASP A 31 -2.70 -1.60 20.89
N ASN A 32 -1.56 -1.10 21.30
CA ASN A 32 -1.28 0.34 21.32
C ASN A 32 -1.18 0.97 19.93
N ASP A 33 -0.89 0.19 18.91
CA ASP A 33 -0.82 0.65 17.50
C ASP A 33 -2.06 0.27 16.70
N ALA A 34 -2.90 -0.61 17.22
CA ALA A 34 -4.06 -1.16 16.52
C ALA A 34 -5.39 -0.53 16.93
N ILE A 35 -5.41 0.15 18.08
CA ILE A 35 -6.62 0.73 18.68
C ILE A 35 -6.46 2.24 18.80
N PHE A 36 -7.52 2.97 18.44
CA PHE A 36 -7.68 4.37 18.79
C PHE A 36 -8.82 4.52 19.79
N ARG A 37 -8.60 5.34 20.84
CA ARG A 37 -9.60 5.64 21.87
C ARG A 37 -9.52 7.09 22.31
N THR A 38 -10.62 7.62 22.78
CA THR A 38 -10.72 9.03 23.22
C THR A 38 -10.53 9.24 24.70
N GLY A 39 -10.22 8.19 25.46
CA GLY A 39 -10.02 8.23 26.93
C GLY A 39 -10.31 6.88 27.57
N GLY A 40 -10.28 6.82 28.91
CA GLY A 40 -10.52 5.60 29.68
C GLY A 40 -9.32 4.66 29.74
N ASP A 41 -9.55 3.41 30.14
CA ASP A 41 -8.52 2.38 30.27
C ASP A 41 -7.99 1.92 28.91
N ALA A 42 -6.76 1.39 28.90
CA ALA A 42 -6.14 0.88 27.68
C ALA A 42 -6.97 -0.24 27.05
N GLY A 43 -7.30 -0.07 25.78
CA GLY A 43 -8.07 -1.06 25.01
C GLY A 43 -7.22 -2.28 24.65
N LYS A 44 -7.88 -3.43 24.53
CA LYS A 44 -7.27 -4.70 24.13
C LYS A 44 -8.12 -5.36 23.05
N VAL A 45 -7.49 -5.85 21.99
CA VAL A 45 -8.17 -6.64 20.94
C VAL A 45 -7.91 -8.11 21.18
N ILE A 46 -8.98 -8.88 21.34
CA ILE A 46 -8.93 -10.34 21.41
C ILE A 46 -9.52 -10.89 20.11
N MET A 47 -8.71 -11.61 19.36
CA MET A 47 -9.18 -12.31 18.18
C MET A 47 -9.69 -13.69 18.59
N THR A 48 -10.99 -13.88 18.51
CA THR A 48 -11.63 -15.15 18.87
C THR A 48 -11.69 -16.13 17.71
N LYS A 49 -11.82 -15.62 16.48
CA LYS A 49 -11.90 -16.45 15.28
C LYS A 49 -11.39 -15.69 14.05
N LEU A 50 -10.62 -16.39 13.22
CA LEU A 50 -10.24 -15.93 11.90
C LEU A 50 -10.64 -17.00 10.88
N SER A 51 -11.40 -16.63 9.86
CA SER A 51 -11.81 -17.53 8.79
C SER A 51 -11.46 -16.91 7.45
N TRP A 52 -10.90 -17.70 6.57
CA TRP A 52 -10.60 -17.30 5.21
C TRP A 52 -11.48 -18.08 4.24
N TYR A 53 -12.30 -17.37 3.47
CA TYR A 53 -13.17 -17.94 2.47
C TYR A 53 -12.53 -17.77 1.09
N VAL A 54 -12.30 -18.88 0.41
CA VAL A 54 -11.73 -18.90 -0.94
C VAL A 54 -12.72 -19.57 -1.87
N PRO A 55 -13.14 -18.92 -2.95
CA PRO A 55 -14.01 -19.57 -3.94
C PRO A 55 -13.24 -20.67 -4.67
N HIS A 56 -13.83 -21.85 -4.78
CA HIS A 56 -13.33 -22.95 -5.58
C HIS A 56 -14.12 -23.05 -6.88
N VAL A 57 -13.39 -23.11 -7.99
CA VAL A 57 -13.97 -23.28 -9.32
C VAL A 57 -13.80 -24.74 -9.76
N LEU A 58 -14.90 -25.40 -10.08
CA LEU A 58 -14.91 -26.74 -10.68
C LEU A 58 -15.15 -26.57 -12.18
N PRO A 59 -14.10 -26.62 -13.03
CA PRO A 59 -14.27 -26.43 -14.46
C PRO A 59 -14.96 -27.66 -15.09
N ALA A 60 -15.71 -27.44 -16.17
CA ALA A 60 -16.21 -28.53 -17.01
C ALA A 60 -15.04 -29.35 -17.60
N LEU A 61 -15.32 -30.60 -17.98
CA LEU A 61 -14.28 -31.51 -18.45
C LEU A 61 -13.47 -30.96 -19.63
N GLU A 62 -14.13 -30.30 -20.56
CA GLU A 62 -13.51 -29.67 -21.72
C GLU A 62 -12.48 -28.60 -21.32
N GLN A 63 -12.88 -27.72 -20.40
CA GLN A 63 -12.03 -26.64 -19.86
C GLN A 63 -10.86 -27.22 -19.05
N LYS A 64 -11.08 -28.31 -18.31
CA LYS A 64 -10.04 -29.01 -17.59
C LYS A 64 -9.00 -29.61 -18.53
N LEU A 65 -9.42 -30.24 -19.62
CA LEU A 65 -8.53 -30.79 -20.64
C LEU A 65 -7.72 -29.68 -21.34
N ALA A 66 -8.35 -28.55 -21.69
CA ALA A 66 -7.68 -27.38 -22.27
C ALA A 66 -6.62 -26.84 -21.32
N LEU A 67 -6.93 -26.71 -20.03
CA LEU A 67 -5.97 -26.27 -19.01
C LEU A 67 -4.79 -27.23 -18.89
N HIS A 68 -5.03 -28.54 -18.84
CA HIS A 68 -3.95 -29.53 -18.81
C HIS A 68 -3.04 -29.45 -20.05
N LYS A 69 -3.59 -29.31 -21.25
CA LYS A 69 -2.78 -29.11 -22.46
C LYS A 69 -1.91 -27.84 -22.37
N THR A 70 -2.44 -26.76 -21.82
CA THR A 70 -1.68 -25.51 -21.62
C THR A 70 -0.54 -25.71 -20.63
N ILE A 71 -0.78 -26.45 -19.55
CA ILE A 71 0.25 -26.76 -18.54
C ILE A 71 1.32 -27.68 -19.14
N GLU A 72 0.93 -28.72 -19.85
CA GLU A 72 1.84 -29.66 -20.51
C GLU A 72 2.73 -28.97 -21.57
N SER A 73 2.19 -28.00 -22.29
CA SER A 73 2.96 -27.20 -23.26
C SER A 73 3.98 -26.26 -22.59
N LYS A 74 3.99 -26.17 -21.25
CA LYS A 74 4.84 -25.24 -20.47
C LYS A 74 4.74 -23.79 -20.94
N ALA A 75 3.58 -23.39 -21.45
CA ALA A 75 3.34 -22.03 -21.87
C ALA A 75 3.46 -21.08 -20.70
N SER A 76 4.21 -20.00 -20.89
CA SER A 76 4.31 -18.93 -19.87
C SER A 76 2.98 -18.21 -19.74
N LEU A 77 2.40 -18.21 -18.55
CA LEU A 77 1.18 -17.47 -18.25
C LEU A 77 1.57 -16.14 -17.59
N PRO A 78 1.21 -14.99 -18.19
CA PRO A 78 1.51 -13.71 -17.59
C PRO A 78 0.67 -13.50 -16.32
N VAL A 79 1.34 -13.16 -15.23
CA VAL A 79 0.72 -12.78 -13.95
C VAL A 79 1.15 -11.35 -13.64
N GLY A 80 0.22 -10.41 -13.77
CA GLY A 80 0.46 -9.01 -13.44
C GLY A 80 -0.49 -8.58 -12.32
N PHE A 81 0.05 -7.93 -11.30
CA PHE A 81 -0.73 -7.35 -10.22
C PHE A 81 0.02 -6.20 -9.56
N ARG A 82 -0.71 -5.34 -8.87
CA ARG A 82 -0.15 -4.24 -8.07
C ARG A 82 0.32 -4.76 -6.72
N MET A 83 1.42 -4.22 -6.23
CA MET A 83 1.93 -4.45 -4.89
C MET A 83 2.08 -3.12 -4.13
N ILE A 84 1.79 -3.15 -2.85
CA ILE A 84 2.03 -2.01 -1.96
C ILE A 84 3.18 -2.37 -1.03
N GLN A 85 4.22 -1.55 -1.05
CA GLN A 85 5.30 -1.62 -0.08
C GLN A 85 5.17 -0.43 0.87
N CYS A 86 5.27 -0.68 2.17
CA CYS A 86 5.24 0.35 3.19
C CYS A 86 6.53 0.28 4.01
N ASP A 87 7.26 1.38 4.02
CA ASP A 87 8.45 1.56 4.82
C ASP A 87 8.27 2.76 5.73
N SER A 88 8.86 2.73 6.92
CA SER A 88 8.81 3.84 7.87
C SER A 88 10.18 4.06 8.49
N ILE A 89 10.52 5.33 8.67
CA ILE A 89 11.73 5.74 9.38
C ILE A 89 11.41 6.82 10.42
N PRO A 90 12.16 6.90 11.51
CA PRO A 90 12.10 8.06 12.38
C PRO A 90 12.63 9.29 11.63
N VAL A 91 11.87 10.37 11.63
CA VAL A 91 12.30 11.64 11.05
C VAL A 91 13.32 12.31 11.96
N PRO A 92 14.53 12.64 11.48
CA PRO A 92 15.51 13.32 12.30
C PRO A 92 15.07 14.74 12.63
N GLN A 93 15.45 15.24 13.81
CA GLN A 93 15.15 16.61 14.25
C GLN A 93 16.04 17.63 13.51
N ARG A 94 15.85 17.76 12.22
CA ARG A 94 16.58 18.68 11.33
C ARG A 94 15.62 19.36 10.38
N ARG A 95 15.96 20.56 9.93
CA ARG A 95 15.14 21.27 8.92
C ARG A 95 15.11 20.54 7.57
N ASN A 96 16.23 19.95 7.17
CA ASN A 96 16.34 19.21 5.91
C ASN A 96 16.88 17.81 6.18
N PHE A 97 16.30 16.81 5.56
CA PHE A 97 16.78 15.44 5.59
C PHE A 97 16.51 14.74 4.26
N THR A 98 17.26 13.69 4.01
CA THR A 98 17.08 12.83 2.85
C THR A 98 16.83 11.41 3.34
N TRP A 99 15.85 10.77 2.76
CA TRP A 99 15.55 9.38 3.00
C TRP A 99 15.79 8.57 1.73
N GLN A 100 16.68 7.60 1.79
CA GLN A 100 16.93 6.70 0.70
C GLN A 100 15.95 5.52 0.79
N LEU A 101 15.00 5.46 -0.13
CA LEU A 101 14.08 4.35 -0.26
C LEU A 101 14.74 3.19 -1.01
N SER A 102 14.67 2.00 -0.44
CA SER A 102 15.13 0.78 -1.11
C SER A 102 13.92 0.09 -1.75
N VAL A 103 13.86 0.12 -3.08
CA VAL A 103 12.90 -0.72 -3.82
C VAL A 103 13.45 -2.15 -3.82
N LYS A 104 12.78 -3.04 -3.09
CA LYS A 104 13.26 -4.42 -2.85
C LYS A 104 13.12 -5.34 -4.05
N SER A 105 12.37 -4.98 -5.05
CA SER A 105 12.11 -5.80 -6.23
C SER A 105 12.47 -5.04 -7.50
N ALA A 106 13.59 -5.36 -8.11
CA ALA A 106 13.82 -5.06 -9.51
C ALA A 106 13.22 -6.22 -10.33
N PRO A 107 12.26 -6.03 -11.18
CA PRO A 107 12.05 -5.03 -12.23
C PRO A 107 10.72 -4.25 -12.11
N GLU A 108 10.27 -4.00 -10.92
CA GLU A 108 8.95 -3.37 -10.71
C GLU A 108 8.96 -1.89 -11.11
N LYS A 109 7.92 -1.49 -11.82
CA LYS A 109 7.70 -0.10 -12.17
C LYS A 109 6.96 0.59 -11.03
N LEU A 110 7.62 1.51 -10.37
CA LEU A 110 7.00 2.36 -9.37
C LEU A 110 5.92 3.23 -10.03
N ARG A 111 4.69 3.15 -9.54
CA ARG A 111 3.57 3.97 -10.01
C ARG A 111 3.31 5.17 -9.12
N TRP A 112 3.37 4.95 -7.80
CA TRP A 112 2.97 5.91 -6.78
C TRP A 112 3.93 5.89 -5.62
N ILE A 113 4.21 7.07 -5.08
CA ILE A 113 4.84 7.26 -3.79
C ILE A 113 3.89 8.08 -2.95
N ILE A 114 3.42 7.52 -1.84
CA ILE A 114 2.58 8.20 -0.87
C ILE A 114 3.41 8.37 0.39
N ILE A 115 3.56 9.61 0.85
CA ILE A 115 4.34 9.95 2.03
C ILE A 115 3.40 10.58 3.06
N GLY A 116 3.46 10.10 4.29
CA GLY A 116 2.70 10.65 5.39
C GLY A 116 3.56 10.75 6.65
N PHE A 117 3.36 11.82 7.41
CA PHE A 117 4.04 12.04 8.68
C PHE A 117 3.11 11.73 9.84
N GLN A 118 3.65 11.14 10.89
CA GLN A 118 2.92 10.82 12.12
C GLN A 118 3.74 11.32 13.31
N THR A 119 3.10 12.11 14.20
CA THR A 119 3.72 12.64 15.39
C THR A 119 3.15 11.94 16.62
N GLU A 120 4.03 11.32 17.45
CA GLU A 120 3.67 10.70 18.74
C GLU A 120 2.55 9.65 18.67
N LYS A 121 2.36 9.00 17.52
CA LYS A 121 1.27 8.03 17.31
C LYS A 121 1.69 6.59 17.56
N ALA A 122 2.99 6.29 17.46
CA ALA A 122 3.49 4.95 17.72
C ALA A 122 3.33 4.57 19.20
N GLY A 123 2.70 3.42 19.43
CA GLY A 123 2.48 2.91 20.77
C GLY A 123 1.46 3.69 21.62
N ASN A 124 0.68 4.58 21.03
CA ASN A 124 -0.22 5.47 21.76
C ASN A 124 -1.67 5.39 21.25
N GLN A 125 -2.55 4.76 22.04
CA GLN A 125 -3.96 4.60 21.69
C GLN A 125 -4.76 5.91 21.71
N LEU A 126 -4.27 6.99 22.33
CA LEU A 126 -4.96 8.28 22.36
C LEU A 126 -4.80 9.09 21.07
N HIS A 127 -3.85 8.70 20.22
CA HIS A 127 -3.62 9.35 18.95
C HIS A 127 -4.09 8.47 17.79
N ASN A 128 -4.93 9.03 16.94
CA ASN A 128 -5.44 8.29 15.77
C ASN A 128 -4.35 8.07 14.73
N PRO A 129 -3.92 6.83 14.48
CA PRO A 129 -2.86 6.54 13.51
C PRO A 129 -3.28 6.76 12.05
N SER A 130 -4.59 6.88 11.78
CA SER A 130 -5.10 7.14 10.43
C SER A 130 -5.07 8.62 10.04
N ILE A 131 -4.79 9.50 11.00
CA ILE A 131 -4.65 10.94 10.74
C ILE A 131 -3.15 11.24 10.58
N PHE A 132 -2.78 11.81 9.46
CA PHE A 132 -1.41 12.23 9.20
C PHE A 132 -1.23 13.72 9.51
N ASP A 133 -0.01 14.10 9.87
CA ASP A 133 0.33 15.45 10.29
C ASP A 133 1.08 16.17 9.17
N HIS A 134 0.83 17.45 8.97
CA HIS A 134 1.53 18.24 7.95
C HIS A 134 2.95 18.65 8.35
N CYS A 135 3.27 18.60 9.66
CA CYS A 135 4.60 18.88 10.23
C CYS A 135 5.22 20.20 9.76
N ASN A 136 4.41 21.18 9.34
CA ASN A 136 4.86 22.44 8.72
C ASN A 136 5.86 22.21 7.58
N LEU A 137 5.62 21.19 6.78
CA LEU A 137 6.46 20.84 5.65
C LEU A 137 6.46 21.99 4.63
N THR A 138 7.63 22.49 4.28
CA THR A 138 7.79 23.58 3.32
C THR A 138 8.00 23.08 1.91
N ASN A 139 8.77 22.01 1.75
CA ASN A 139 9.03 21.43 0.44
C ASN A 139 9.33 19.94 0.56
N MET A 140 8.97 19.19 -0.47
CA MET A 140 9.26 17.76 -0.58
C MET A 140 9.41 17.36 -2.04
N PHE A 141 10.41 16.57 -2.34
CA PHE A 141 10.60 15.99 -3.67
C PHE A 141 11.22 14.60 -3.58
N VAL A 142 11.08 13.85 -4.63
CA VAL A 142 11.67 12.53 -4.80
C VAL A 142 12.65 12.56 -5.97
N MET A 143 13.82 11.96 -5.79
CA MET A 143 14.78 11.74 -6.86
C MET A 143 14.64 10.30 -7.36
N LEU A 144 14.36 10.12 -8.64
CA LEU A 144 14.30 8.82 -9.28
C LEU A 144 15.23 8.83 -10.50
N ASN A 145 16.24 7.98 -10.50
CA ASN A 145 17.24 7.93 -11.58
C ASN A 145 17.82 9.31 -11.93
N SER A 146 18.20 10.07 -10.91
CA SER A 146 18.73 11.45 -11.02
C SER A 146 17.73 12.48 -11.57
N LYS A 147 16.47 12.12 -11.77
CA LYS A 147 15.41 13.04 -12.13
C LYS A 147 14.56 13.39 -10.90
N ARG A 148 14.26 14.68 -10.74
CA ARG A 148 13.47 15.21 -9.62
C ARG A 148 11.98 15.19 -9.91
N TYR A 149 11.16 14.83 -8.91
CA TYR A 149 9.70 14.83 -8.95
C TYR A 149 9.13 15.44 -7.65
N PRO A 150 8.29 16.49 -7.70
CA PRO A 150 8.02 17.30 -8.89
C PRO A 150 9.24 18.12 -9.34
N GLU A 151 9.26 18.57 -10.59
CA GLU A 151 10.33 19.41 -11.14
C GLU A 151 10.34 20.81 -10.51
N ILE A 152 9.17 21.29 -10.09
CA ILE A 152 8.96 22.62 -9.48
C ILE A 152 8.78 22.45 -7.98
N ASP A 153 9.42 23.32 -7.19
CA ASP A 153 9.25 23.32 -5.75
C ASP A 153 7.81 23.60 -5.34
N TYR A 154 7.39 22.94 -4.26
CA TYR A 154 6.19 23.36 -3.56
C TYR A 154 6.52 24.64 -2.80
N ASP A 155 5.74 25.69 -3.08
CA ASP A 155 5.87 26.97 -2.39
C ASP A 155 5.40 26.83 -0.92
N ASP A 156 6.11 27.45 0.01
CA ASP A 156 5.76 27.51 1.44
C ASP A 156 4.29 27.89 1.67
N THR A 157 3.75 28.76 0.82
CA THR A 157 2.36 29.19 0.88
C THR A 157 1.36 28.07 0.67
N ASN A 158 1.74 27.01 -0.04
CA ASN A 158 0.85 25.87 -0.28
C ASN A 158 0.59 25.04 0.98
N PHE A 159 1.60 24.90 1.85
CA PHE A 159 1.46 24.15 3.10
C PHE A 159 0.97 25.02 4.25
N THR A 160 1.53 26.22 4.42
CA THR A 160 1.16 27.14 5.50
C THR A 160 -0.24 27.73 5.34
N GLN A 161 -0.70 27.93 4.11
CA GLN A 161 -2.05 28.39 3.80
C GLN A 161 -3.06 27.24 3.60
N GLN A 162 -2.67 26.00 3.92
CA GLN A 162 -3.50 24.80 3.75
C GLN A 162 -4.00 24.58 2.31
N LYS A 163 -3.28 25.10 1.33
CA LYS A 163 -3.59 24.90 -0.10
C LYS A 163 -3.04 23.56 -0.60
N PHE A 164 -3.53 22.46 -0.04
CA PHE A 164 -3.11 21.11 -0.38
C PHE A 164 -3.60 20.64 -1.76
N SER A 165 -4.45 21.39 -2.43
CA SER A 165 -5.07 21.01 -3.70
C SER A 165 -4.04 20.67 -4.79
N ARG A 166 -2.93 21.42 -4.87
CA ARG A 166 -1.87 21.13 -5.84
C ARG A 166 -1.11 19.84 -5.50
N VAL A 167 -0.71 19.70 -4.24
CA VAL A 167 0.01 18.51 -3.76
C VAL A 167 -0.84 17.26 -3.95
N TYR A 168 -2.13 17.36 -3.62
CA TYR A 168 -3.09 16.29 -3.82
C TYR A 168 -3.40 16.06 -5.30
N GLY A 169 -3.53 17.11 -6.09
CA GLY A 169 -3.75 17.05 -7.54
C GLY A 169 -2.58 16.40 -8.29
N ASP A 170 -1.35 16.66 -7.86
CA ASP A 170 -0.16 16.03 -8.43
C ASP A 170 -0.04 14.55 -8.01
N ALA A 171 -0.63 14.19 -6.88
CA ALA A 171 -0.66 12.81 -6.38
C ALA A 171 -1.76 11.94 -7.02
N ILE A 172 -2.85 12.55 -7.50
CA ILE A 172 -3.91 11.84 -8.19
C ILE A 172 -3.63 11.90 -9.69
N PRO A 173 -3.58 10.76 -10.40
CA PRO A 173 -3.48 10.79 -11.85
C PRO A 173 -4.67 11.52 -12.43
N ASN A 174 -4.41 12.50 -13.26
CA ASN A 174 -5.41 13.23 -14.01
C ASN A 174 -6.18 12.39 -15.03
N LYS A 175 -6.21 11.09 -14.89
CA LYS A 175 -7.11 10.21 -15.64
C LYS A 175 -7.04 8.80 -15.04
N ILE A 176 -8.10 8.41 -14.40
CA ILE A 176 -8.59 7.05 -14.55
C ILE A 176 -8.97 6.94 -16.04
N LEU A 177 -8.01 6.55 -16.86
CA LEU A 177 -8.35 6.09 -18.21
C LEU A 177 -8.99 4.72 -18.02
N PRO A 178 -10.22 4.51 -18.47
CA PRO A 178 -10.77 3.17 -18.53
C PRO A 178 -9.88 2.36 -19.48
N TYR A 179 -9.47 1.21 -19.03
CA TYR A 179 -8.82 0.18 -19.84
C TYR A 179 -9.85 -0.52 -20.70
#